data_180ff3c16e94ed90f80ffb7b807c83d9
#
_entry.id   180ff3c16e94ed90f80ffb7b807c83d9
#
_cell.length_a   1.000
_cell.length_b   1.000
_cell.length_c   1.000
_cell.angle_alpha   90.00
_cell.angle_beta   90.00
_cell.angle_gamma   90.00
#
_symmetry.space_group_name_H-M   'P 1'
#
loop_
_entity.id
_entity.type
_entity.pdbx_description
1 polymer ?
#
loop_
_entity_poly.entity_id
_entity_poly.type
_entity_poly.pdbx_seq_one_letter_code
_entity_poly.pdbx_strand_id
1 'polypeptide(L)'
;MSIHRADSELSRLNARASIGPVVISADLWRVIAKAQEIAGETDGSFDITIRPLADLWGFIWKEYRLPTDAQLKAVLPRVNYRLVQLDAEKRTVHFLATGVSLDLGGIAKGYAVDCAIEKMRSIGFTNAMVKAGGDLRVIGVPPAKTNWIVQLEDPGKAGRRTRIPLRDAALSTSGNYENYFEVDGVRYSHILNPRTGLPVQGIAACTVIAPTCIESDAMATACFVYGVEKSLAKFGARFPTQFTLMPTNGAQEVWSIRKGDSFPAGGSNCVRD
;
A
#
# COMPACT_ATOMS: atom_id res chain seq x y z
N MET A 1 8.74 11.68 -7.11
CA MET A 1 8.76 10.27 -6.65
C MET A 1 8.18 9.30 -7.68
N SER A 2 8.29 9.57 -8.97
CA SER A 2 7.69 8.74 -10.04
C SER A 2 8.76 7.87 -10.69
N ILE A 3 8.50 6.56 -10.84
CA ILE A 3 9.36 5.66 -11.62
C ILE A 3 9.13 5.79 -13.13
N HIS A 4 8.03 6.41 -13.56
CA HIS A 4 7.67 6.60 -14.97
C HIS A 4 8.35 7.81 -15.62
N ARG A 5 9.02 8.65 -14.84
CA ARG A 5 9.78 9.80 -15.33
C ARG A 5 11.26 9.55 -15.12
N ALA A 6 12.02 9.49 -16.22
CA ALA A 6 13.46 9.24 -16.18
C ALA A 6 14.23 10.35 -15.41
N ASP A 7 13.73 11.59 -15.47
CA ASP A 7 14.30 12.76 -14.81
C ASP A 7 13.83 12.92 -13.34
N SER A 8 13.04 12.01 -12.80
CA SER A 8 12.60 12.09 -11.41
C SER A 8 13.74 11.83 -10.44
N GLU A 9 13.61 12.37 -9.22
CA GLU A 9 14.57 12.11 -8.15
C GLU A 9 14.68 10.63 -7.81
N LEU A 10 13.54 9.91 -7.77
CA LEU A 10 13.51 8.47 -7.52
C LEU A 10 14.22 7.68 -8.64
N SER A 11 14.05 8.05 -9.90
CA SER A 11 14.73 7.39 -11.02
C SER A 11 16.25 7.62 -10.96
N ARG A 12 16.68 8.84 -10.61
CA ARG A 12 18.11 9.13 -10.38
C ARG A 12 18.69 8.37 -9.20
N LEU A 13 17.93 8.24 -8.10
CA LEU A 13 18.31 7.43 -6.95
C LEU A 13 18.50 5.98 -7.37
N ASN A 14 17.51 5.38 -8.03
CA ASN A 14 17.55 4.00 -8.49
C ASN A 14 18.75 3.70 -9.41
N ALA A 15 19.18 4.68 -10.21
CA ALA A 15 20.33 4.51 -11.12
C ALA A 15 21.69 4.60 -10.41
N ARG A 16 21.77 5.21 -9.23
CA ARG A 16 23.06 5.57 -8.60
C ARG A 16 23.30 4.94 -7.24
N ALA A 17 22.25 4.62 -6.50
CA ALA A 17 22.38 4.24 -5.10
C ALA A 17 23.11 2.90 -4.87
N SER A 18 23.25 2.04 -5.87
CA SER A 18 24.09 0.83 -5.81
C SER A 18 25.60 1.10 -6.06
N ILE A 19 25.95 2.29 -6.57
CA ILE A 19 27.34 2.69 -6.81
C ILE A 19 27.91 3.37 -5.56
N GLY A 20 27.06 4.11 -4.82
CA GLY A 20 27.43 4.80 -3.58
C GLY A 20 26.25 5.57 -2.98
N PRO A 21 26.43 6.14 -1.78
CA PRO A 21 25.40 6.93 -1.11
C PRO A 21 24.95 8.12 -1.95
N VAL A 22 23.65 8.32 -2.08
CA VAL A 22 23.02 9.41 -2.84
C VAL A 22 22.26 10.32 -1.89
N VAL A 23 22.57 11.61 -1.89
CA VAL A 23 21.82 12.64 -1.14
C VAL A 23 20.47 12.85 -1.82
N ILE A 24 19.39 12.87 -1.02
CA ILE A 24 18.02 13.04 -1.50
C ILE A 24 17.30 14.20 -0.80
N SER A 25 16.21 14.68 -1.41
CA SER A 25 15.35 15.71 -0.84
C SER A 25 14.71 15.27 0.49
N ALA A 26 14.30 16.25 1.30
CA ALA A 26 13.62 15.98 2.57
C ALA A 26 12.30 15.17 2.36
N ASP A 27 11.59 15.41 1.27
CA ASP A 27 10.34 14.73 0.98
C ASP A 27 10.56 13.26 0.59
N LEU A 28 11.54 12.99 -0.29
CA LEU A 28 11.87 11.62 -0.66
C LEU A 28 12.44 10.85 0.54
N TRP A 29 13.25 11.53 1.38
CA TRP A 29 13.75 10.96 2.63
C TRP A 29 12.62 10.51 3.56
N ARG A 30 11.63 11.40 3.83
CA ARG A 30 10.49 11.08 4.71
C ARG A 30 9.73 9.84 4.24
N VAL A 31 9.49 9.74 2.94
CA VAL A 31 8.77 8.60 2.37
C VAL A 31 9.58 7.31 2.50
N ILE A 32 10.87 7.34 2.15
CA ILE A 32 11.72 6.13 2.23
C ILE A 32 11.94 5.73 3.70
N ALA A 33 12.17 6.69 4.61
CA ALA A 33 12.34 6.39 6.03
C ALA A 33 11.07 5.75 6.64
N LYS A 34 9.88 6.30 6.34
CA LYS A 34 8.60 5.70 6.77
C LYS A 34 8.37 4.32 6.14
N ALA A 35 8.75 4.14 4.89
CA ALA A 35 8.67 2.85 4.21
C ALA A 35 9.55 1.78 4.90
N GLN A 36 10.77 2.15 5.33
CA GLN A 36 11.68 1.26 6.07
C GLN A 36 11.16 0.91 7.46
N GLU A 37 10.56 1.87 8.16
CA GLU A 37 9.88 1.65 9.44
C GLU A 37 8.76 0.60 9.28
N ILE A 38 7.85 0.81 8.32
CA ILE A 38 6.74 -0.10 8.06
C ILE A 38 7.25 -1.46 7.56
N ALA A 39 8.28 -1.50 6.72
CA ALA A 39 8.90 -2.76 6.28
C ALA A 39 9.42 -3.58 7.48
N GLY A 40 10.07 -2.93 8.44
CA GLY A 40 10.52 -3.55 9.69
C GLY A 40 9.37 -4.08 10.54
N GLU A 41 8.31 -3.26 10.74
CA GLU A 41 7.12 -3.64 11.51
C GLU A 41 6.35 -4.83 10.87
N THR A 42 6.35 -4.91 9.54
CA THR A 42 5.59 -5.91 8.77
C THR A 42 6.45 -7.09 8.30
N ASP A 43 7.66 -7.23 8.85
CA ASP A 43 8.62 -8.28 8.47
C ASP A 43 8.85 -8.33 6.95
N GLY A 44 8.85 -7.17 6.26
CA GLY A 44 9.05 -7.07 4.83
C GLY A 44 7.85 -7.48 3.97
N SER A 45 6.64 -7.56 4.54
CA SER A 45 5.41 -7.72 3.73
C SER A 45 5.09 -6.46 2.96
N PHE A 46 5.44 -5.28 3.51
CA PHE A 46 5.61 -4.05 2.75
C PHE A 46 7.09 -3.87 2.44
N ASP A 47 7.43 -3.78 1.17
CA ASP A 47 8.83 -3.62 0.77
C ASP A 47 8.93 -2.77 -0.50
N ILE A 48 9.52 -1.59 -0.37
CA ILE A 48 9.69 -0.67 -1.50
C ILE A 48 10.76 -1.12 -2.50
N THR A 49 11.56 -2.15 -2.18
CA THR A 49 12.50 -2.76 -3.14
C THR A 49 11.82 -3.70 -4.14
N ILE A 50 10.50 -3.73 -4.16
CA ILE A 50 9.67 -4.62 -4.99
C ILE A 50 9.82 -4.40 -6.50
N ARG A 51 10.37 -3.27 -6.94
CA ARG A 51 10.44 -2.89 -8.35
C ARG A 51 11.02 -3.95 -9.29
N PRO A 52 12.13 -4.64 -9.00
CA PRO A 52 12.65 -5.68 -9.88
C PRO A 52 11.65 -6.82 -10.17
N LEU A 53 10.79 -7.16 -9.20
CA LEU A 53 9.70 -8.11 -9.39
C LEU A 53 8.57 -7.51 -10.23
N ALA A 54 8.16 -6.27 -9.95
CA ALA A 54 7.13 -5.59 -10.73
C ALA A 54 7.53 -5.42 -12.21
N ASP A 55 8.80 -5.13 -12.49
CA ASP A 55 9.37 -5.11 -13.83
C ASP A 55 9.34 -6.51 -14.47
N LEU A 56 9.73 -7.55 -13.73
CA LEU A 56 9.73 -8.94 -14.22
C LEU A 56 8.33 -9.42 -14.61
N TRP A 57 7.31 -9.11 -13.83
CA TRP A 57 5.90 -9.42 -14.12
C TRP A 57 5.30 -8.51 -15.20
N GLY A 58 5.97 -7.40 -15.56
CA GLY A 58 5.51 -6.42 -16.55
C GLY A 58 4.46 -5.44 -16.03
N PHE A 59 4.25 -5.30 -14.71
CA PHE A 59 3.24 -4.41 -14.14
C PHE A 59 3.58 -2.92 -14.32
N ILE A 60 4.87 -2.56 -14.37
CA ILE A 60 5.30 -1.16 -14.49
C ILE A 60 4.86 -0.54 -15.81
N TRP A 61 5.02 -1.28 -16.91
CA TRP A 61 4.75 -0.79 -18.27
C TRP A 61 3.51 -1.43 -18.90
N LYS A 62 2.77 -2.25 -18.13
CA LYS A 62 1.61 -3.04 -18.61
C LYS A 62 1.95 -4.01 -19.75
N GLU A 63 3.18 -4.49 -19.73
CA GLU A 63 3.69 -5.54 -20.62
C GLU A 63 3.69 -6.89 -19.90
N TYR A 64 2.51 -7.34 -19.54
CA TYR A 64 2.29 -8.49 -18.63
C TYR A 64 2.90 -9.77 -19.16
N ARG A 65 3.48 -10.54 -18.24
CA ARG A 65 4.10 -11.84 -18.52
C ARG A 65 4.09 -12.72 -17.29
N LEU A 66 4.12 -14.04 -17.51
CA LEU A 66 4.29 -15.01 -16.44
C LEU A 66 5.79 -15.36 -16.31
N PRO A 67 6.45 -14.97 -15.21
CA PRO A 67 7.83 -15.35 -14.98
C PRO A 67 7.99 -16.85 -14.73
N THR A 68 9.09 -17.42 -15.19
CA THR A 68 9.51 -18.78 -14.80
C THR A 68 10.09 -18.79 -13.39
N ASP A 69 10.11 -19.96 -12.74
CA ASP A 69 10.75 -20.13 -11.43
C ASP A 69 12.23 -19.71 -11.42
N ALA A 70 12.93 -19.96 -12.51
CA ALA A 70 14.34 -19.56 -12.65
C ALA A 70 14.48 -18.02 -12.66
N GLN A 71 13.58 -17.31 -13.35
CA GLN A 71 13.57 -15.85 -13.38
C GLN A 71 13.22 -15.26 -12.00
N LEU A 72 12.22 -15.83 -11.31
CA LEU A 72 11.87 -15.43 -9.95
C LEU A 72 13.05 -15.60 -8.99
N LYS A 73 13.70 -16.78 -9.00
CA LYS A 73 14.89 -17.07 -8.17
C LYS A 73 16.05 -16.12 -8.45
N ALA A 74 16.23 -15.68 -9.69
CA ALA A 74 17.29 -14.74 -10.07
C ALA A 74 17.01 -13.30 -9.59
N VAL A 75 15.75 -12.91 -9.43
CA VAL A 75 15.35 -11.53 -9.06
C VAL A 75 15.16 -11.40 -7.55
N LEU A 76 14.61 -12.40 -6.87
CA LEU A 76 14.29 -12.36 -5.44
C LEU A 76 15.41 -11.85 -4.52
N PRO A 77 16.72 -12.18 -4.74
CA PRO A 77 17.81 -11.65 -3.91
C PRO A 77 17.96 -10.12 -3.93
N ARG A 78 17.33 -9.42 -4.88
CA ARG A 78 17.35 -7.96 -5.01
C ARG A 78 16.16 -7.29 -4.30
N VAL A 79 15.24 -8.09 -3.76
CA VAL A 79 14.02 -7.63 -3.09
C VAL A 79 14.11 -7.92 -1.60
N ASN A 80 14.65 -6.96 -0.87
CA ASN A 80 14.78 -7.03 0.58
C ASN A 80 15.02 -5.60 1.12
N TYR A 81 14.11 -5.08 1.89
CA TYR A 81 14.22 -3.75 2.50
C TYR A 81 15.53 -3.54 3.30
N ARG A 82 16.13 -4.60 3.83
CA ARG A 82 17.41 -4.54 4.54
C ARG A 82 18.59 -4.19 3.64
N LEU A 83 18.42 -4.27 2.32
CA LEU A 83 19.43 -3.82 1.35
C LEU A 83 19.45 -2.30 1.15
N VAL A 84 18.54 -1.55 1.77
CA VAL A 84 18.49 -0.10 1.72
C VAL A 84 19.06 0.48 3.00
N GLN A 85 20.24 1.04 2.90
CA GLN A 85 20.91 1.73 4.01
C GLN A 85 20.57 3.22 3.99
N LEU A 86 20.20 3.76 5.15
CA LEU A 86 19.86 5.16 5.36
C LEU A 86 20.84 5.82 6.32
N ASP A 87 21.30 7.04 5.97
CA ASP A 87 22.07 7.92 6.85
C ASP A 87 21.24 9.20 7.08
N ALA A 88 20.70 9.33 8.29
CA ALA A 88 19.79 10.42 8.64
C ALA A 88 20.49 11.80 8.70
N GLU A 89 21.74 11.85 9.11
CA GLU A 89 22.50 13.10 9.26
C GLU A 89 22.77 13.70 7.88
N LYS A 90 23.18 12.86 6.93
CA LYS A 90 23.51 13.25 5.56
C LYS A 90 22.32 13.21 4.61
N ARG A 91 21.21 12.62 5.02
CA ARG A 91 20.05 12.29 4.17
C ARG A 91 20.47 11.54 2.91
N THR A 92 21.26 10.49 3.07
CA THR A 92 21.70 9.65 1.95
C THR A 92 21.05 8.28 1.99
N VAL A 93 20.84 7.73 0.79
CA VAL A 93 20.37 6.36 0.56
C VAL A 93 21.46 5.62 -0.21
N HIS A 94 21.78 4.40 0.23
CA HIS A 94 22.71 3.50 -0.42
C HIS A 94 22.11 2.11 -0.53
N PHE A 95 22.25 1.47 -1.70
CA PHE A 95 21.82 0.09 -1.90
C PHE A 95 23.00 -0.86 -1.72
N LEU A 96 22.88 -1.81 -0.81
CA LEU A 96 23.94 -2.76 -0.45
C LEU A 96 24.15 -3.87 -1.50
N ALA A 97 23.34 -3.91 -2.56
CA ALA A 97 23.48 -4.87 -3.64
C ALA A 97 23.12 -4.25 -5.00
N THR A 98 23.78 -4.75 -6.04
CA THR A 98 23.48 -4.37 -7.43
C THR A 98 22.11 -4.89 -7.85
N GLY A 99 21.34 -4.06 -8.58
CA GLY A 99 20.03 -4.40 -9.11
C GLY A 99 18.87 -4.20 -8.13
N VAL A 100 19.14 -3.73 -6.91
CA VAL A 100 18.09 -3.17 -6.03
C VAL A 100 17.51 -1.93 -6.68
N SER A 101 16.20 -1.79 -6.65
CA SER A 101 15.49 -0.63 -7.19
C SER A 101 14.18 -0.41 -6.43
N LEU A 102 13.84 0.84 -6.16
CA LEU A 102 12.69 1.22 -5.37
C LEU A 102 11.47 1.53 -6.23
N ASP A 103 10.31 1.13 -5.74
CA ASP A 103 8.99 1.60 -6.15
C ASP A 103 8.25 2.14 -4.91
N LEU A 104 7.70 3.34 -5.02
CA LEU A 104 6.98 4.01 -3.95
C LEU A 104 5.47 4.06 -4.19
N GLY A 105 4.94 3.28 -5.14
CA GLY A 105 3.52 3.28 -5.53
C GLY A 105 2.56 3.00 -4.38
N GLY A 106 2.97 2.20 -3.39
CA GLY A 106 2.16 1.85 -2.22
C GLY A 106 2.33 2.77 -1.00
N ILE A 107 2.94 3.97 -1.14
CA ILE A 107 3.14 4.90 -0.02
C ILE A 107 3.15 6.38 -0.46
N ALA A 108 3.55 6.65 -1.69
CA ALA A 108 3.74 8.04 -2.14
C ALA A 108 2.43 8.80 -2.34
N LYS A 109 1.33 8.10 -2.64
CA LYS A 109 0.00 8.74 -2.76
C LYS A 109 -0.49 9.20 -1.39
N GLY A 110 -0.36 8.35 -0.38
CA GLY A 110 -0.67 8.70 1.01
C GLY A 110 0.14 9.89 1.50
N TYR A 111 1.43 9.93 1.20
CA TYR A 111 2.28 11.09 1.51
C TYR A 111 1.79 12.38 0.83
N ALA A 112 1.42 12.32 -0.45
CA ALA A 112 0.91 13.49 -1.17
C ALA A 112 -0.41 14.01 -0.58
N VAL A 113 -1.30 13.12 -0.16
CA VAL A 113 -2.54 13.47 0.55
C VAL A 113 -2.23 14.15 1.88
N ASP A 114 -1.27 13.63 2.65
CA ASP A 114 -0.84 14.25 3.90
C ASP A 114 -0.27 15.65 3.69
N CYS A 115 0.60 15.83 2.69
CA CYS A 115 1.14 17.15 2.34
C CYS A 115 0.03 18.14 1.98
N ALA A 116 -0.97 17.72 1.23
CA ALA A 116 -2.11 18.56 0.87
C ALA A 116 -2.93 18.96 2.10
N ILE A 117 -3.23 18.04 3.01
CA ILE A 117 -3.92 18.31 4.27
C ILE A 117 -3.11 19.29 5.14
N GLU A 118 -1.81 19.10 5.28
CA GLU A 118 -0.98 20.01 6.07
C GLU A 118 -0.91 21.42 5.44
N LYS A 119 -0.91 21.49 4.09
CA LYS A 119 -1.01 22.78 3.40
C LYS A 119 -2.35 23.46 3.67
N MET A 120 -3.47 22.72 3.64
CA MET A 120 -4.79 23.27 3.98
C MET A 120 -4.82 23.77 5.43
N ARG A 121 -4.28 23.01 6.39
CA ARG A 121 -4.16 23.46 7.78
C ARG A 121 -3.36 24.76 7.91
N SER A 122 -2.24 24.88 7.19
CA SER A 122 -1.36 26.04 7.25
C SER A 122 -2.00 27.34 6.73
N ILE A 123 -3.06 27.23 5.94
CA ILE A 123 -3.85 28.39 5.43
C ILE A 123 -5.22 28.54 6.12
N GLY A 124 -5.41 27.87 7.27
CA GLY A 124 -6.53 28.10 8.17
C GLY A 124 -7.73 27.15 8.04
N PHE A 125 -7.67 26.12 7.17
CA PHE A 125 -8.76 25.13 7.13
C PHE A 125 -8.68 24.19 8.34
N THR A 126 -9.77 24.13 9.10
CA THR A 126 -9.95 23.21 10.23
C THR A 126 -10.76 21.98 9.85
N ASN A 127 -11.51 22.04 8.76
CA ASN A 127 -12.35 20.96 8.25
C ASN A 127 -12.04 20.77 6.77
N ALA A 128 -11.50 19.62 6.39
CA ALA A 128 -11.15 19.33 5.00
C ALA A 128 -11.09 17.83 4.75
N MET A 129 -11.28 17.46 3.50
CA MET A 129 -11.04 16.13 2.96
C MET A 129 -10.17 16.26 1.71
N VAL A 130 -9.09 15.50 1.65
CA VAL A 130 -8.28 15.32 0.44
C VAL A 130 -8.31 13.86 0.05
N LYS A 131 -8.51 13.59 -1.25
CA LYS A 131 -8.55 12.24 -1.82
C LYS A 131 -7.70 12.19 -3.09
N ALA A 132 -6.89 11.13 -3.21
CA ALA A 132 -6.11 10.81 -4.41
C ALA A 132 -6.18 9.29 -4.69
N GLY A 133 -6.94 8.91 -5.73
CA GLY A 133 -7.22 7.50 -6.01
C GLY A 133 -7.99 6.83 -4.88
N GLY A 134 -7.48 5.72 -4.36
CA GLY A 134 -8.03 4.97 -3.24
C GLY A 134 -7.66 5.51 -1.85
N ASP A 135 -6.85 6.57 -1.78
CA ASP A 135 -6.28 7.12 -0.56
C ASP A 135 -6.94 8.44 -0.19
N LEU A 136 -7.30 8.62 1.07
CA LEU A 136 -7.90 9.88 1.54
C LEU A 136 -7.53 10.17 3.00
N ARG A 137 -7.55 11.46 3.35
CA ARG A 137 -7.45 11.93 4.73
C ARG A 137 -8.47 13.01 4.99
N VAL A 138 -9.04 12.98 6.19
CA VAL A 138 -9.97 13.99 6.67
C VAL A 138 -9.42 14.66 7.92
N ILE A 139 -9.72 15.96 8.07
CA ILE A 139 -9.53 16.73 9.29
C ILE A 139 -10.83 17.40 9.70
N GLY A 140 -11.05 17.49 11.02
CA GLY A 140 -12.30 18.00 11.57
C GLY A 140 -13.52 17.25 11.05
N VAL A 141 -14.64 17.99 10.93
CA VAL A 141 -15.94 17.46 10.48
C VAL A 141 -16.63 18.45 9.56
N PRO A 142 -17.51 18.02 8.64
CA PRO A 142 -18.31 18.95 7.85
C PRO A 142 -19.26 19.78 8.74
N PRO A 143 -19.64 21.00 8.34
CA PRO A 143 -20.59 21.82 9.08
C PRO A 143 -21.87 21.04 9.43
N ALA A 144 -22.32 21.15 10.68
CA ALA A 144 -23.51 20.49 11.22
C ALA A 144 -23.47 18.94 11.15
N LYS A 145 -22.28 18.34 11.09
CA LYS A 145 -22.06 16.88 11.12
C LYS A 145 -21.11 16.52 12.25
N THR A 146 -21.13 15.24 12.64
CA THR A 146 -20.22 14.67 13.64
C THR A 146 -19.03 13.96 13.02
N ASN A 147 -19.14 13.54 11.75
CA ASN A 147 -18.12 12.80 11.02
C ASN A 147 -18.21 13.08 9.52
N TRP A 148 -17.11 12.88 8.81
CA TRP A 148 -17.10 12.65 7.37
C TRP A 148 -17.63 11.24 7.11
N ILE A 149 -18.51 11.08 6.11
CA ILE A 149 -19.00 9.75 5.70
C ILE A 149 -18.35 9.37 4.38
N VAL A 150 -17.45 8.41 4.42
CA VAL A 150 -16.81 7.83 3.24
C VAL A 150 -17.59 6.60 2.80
N GLN A 151 -17.77 6.43 1.49
CA GLN A 151 -18.38 5.24 0.91
C GLN A 151 -17.29 4.36 0.33
N LEU A 152 -17.15 3.16 0.89
CA LEU A 152 -16.26 2.12 0.38
C LEU A 152 -17.07 1.19 -0.53
N GLU A 153 -16.68 1.09 -1.79
CA GLU A 153 -17.31 0.15 -2.74
C GLU A 153 -16.89 -1.29 -2.44
N ASP A 154 -17.83 -2.21 -2.56
CA ASP A 154 -17.58 -3.62 -2.43
C ASP A 154 -17.17 -4.19 -3.81
N PRO A 155 -15.91 -4.61 -4.01
CA PRO A 155 -15.44 -5.09 -5.31
C PRO A 155 -16.14 -6.37 -5.79
N GLY A 156 -16.83 -7.09 -4.90
CA GLY A 156 -17.56 -8.31 -5.25
C GLY A 156 -19.06 -8.13 -5.49
N LYS A 157 -19.61 -6.95 -5.18
CA LYS A 157 -21.07 -6.66 -5.33
C LYS A 157 -21.25 -5.25 -5.86
N ALA A 158 -21.39 -5.11 -7.17
CA ALA A 158 -21.65 -3.83 -7.83
C ALA A 158 -22.84 -3.11 -7.17
N GLY A 159 -22.62 -1.83 -6.81
CA GLY A 159 -23.61 -0.98 -6.15
C GLY A 159 -23.73 -1.15 -4.62
N ARG A 160 -23.08 -2.14 -4.02
CA ARG A 160 -23.01 -2.23 -2.55
C ARG A 160 -21.89 -1.34 -2.03
N ARG A 161 -22.25 -0.47 -1.08
CA ARG A 161 -21.31 0.47 -0.44
C ARG A 161 -21.40 0.38 1.08
N THR A 162 -20.24 0.29 1.73
CA THR A 162 -20.14 0.42 3.18
C THR A 162 -19.87 1.88 3.53
N ARG A 163 -20.66 2.44 4.46
CA ARG A 163 -20.47 3.81 4.95
C ARG A 163 -19.53 3.77 6.15
N ILE A 164 -18.43 4.51 6.07
CA ILE A 164 -17.41 4.58 7.11
C ILE A 164 -17.39 6.01 7.66
N PRO A 165 -17.71 6.20 8.95
CA PRO A 165 -17.53 7.49 9.60
C PRO A 165 -16.04 7.72 9.88
N LEU A 166 -15.52 8.88 9.47
CA LEU A 166 -14.14 9.30 9.72
C LEU A 166 -14.10 10.68 10.35
N ARG A 167 -13.17 10.87 11.28
CA ARG A 167 -12.81 12.15 11.88
C ARG A 167 -11.32 12.13 12.21
N ASP A 168 -10.59 13.17 11.77
CA ASP A 168 -9.15 13.32 12.02
C ASP A 168 -8.35 12.05 11.72
N ALA A 169 -8.65 11.42 10.59
CA ALA A 169 -8.11 10.12 10.20
C ALA A 169 -7.92 10.01 8.69
N ALA A 170 -7.17 9.01 8.28
CA ALA A 170 -6.96 8.61 6.90
C ALA A 170 -7.49 7.20 6.64
N LEU A 171 -7.85 6.94 5.39
CA LEU A 171 -8.28 5.63 4.91
C LEU A 171 -7.67 5.38 3.55
N SER A 172 -7.11 4.19 3.38
CA SER A 172 -6.55 3.71 2.11
C SER A 172 -7.01 2.30 1.81
N THR A 173 -7.16 1.99 0.53
CA THR A 173 -7.53 0.66 0.06
C THR A 173 -6.56 0.17 -0.99
N SER A 174 -5.96 -1.00 -0.75
CA SER A 174 -5.23 -1.78 -1.75
C SER A 174 -6.14 -2.86 -2.33
N GLY A 175 -6.18 -2.99 -3.66
CA GLY A 175 -7.07 -3.93 -4.34
C GLY A 175 -6.42 -4.63 -5.53
N ASN A 176 -6.76 -5.91 -5.72
CA ASN A 176 -6.24 -6.73 -6.82
C ASN A 176 -6.90 -6.46 -8.18
N TYR A 177 -7.85 -5.54 -8.23
CA TYR A 177 -8.65 -5.19 -9.41
C TYR A 177 -8.15 -3.93 -10.13
N GLU A 178 -7.17 -3.21 -9.58
CA GLU A 178 -6.69 -1.95 -10.18
C GLU A 178 -5.70 -2.19 -11.33
N ASN A 179 -4.76 -3.12 -11.16
CA ASN A 179 -3.76 -3.47 -12.16
C ASN A 179 -3.51 -4.98 -12.11
N TYR A 180 -4.03 -5.70 -13.09
CA TYR A 180 -3.95 -7.16 -13.16
C TYR A 180 -4.03 -7.64 -14.61
N PHE A 181 -3.72 -8.91 -14.81
CA PHE A 181 -4.02 -9.66 -16.02
C PHE A 181 -4.50 -11.07 -15.66
N GLU A 182 -5.08 -11.77 -16.61
CA GLU A 182 -5.63 -13.12 -16.40
C GLU A 182 -5.04 -14.09 -17.42
N VAL A 183 -4.64 -15.28 -16.94
CA VAL A 183 -4.19 -16.39 -17.77
C VAL A 183 -4.84 -17.65 -17.23
N ASP A 184 -5.49 -18.43 -18.10
CA ASP A 184 -6.19 -19.69 -17.76
C ASP A 184 -7.16 -19.55 -16.57
N GLY A 185 -7.86 -18.41 -16.50
CA GLY A 185 -8.85 -18.11 -15.45
C GLY A 185 -8.23 -17.72 -14.10
N VAL A 186 -6.91 -17.62 -14.00
CA VAL A 186 -6.19 -17.16 -12.80
C VAL A 186 -5.86 -15.68 -12.96
N ARG A 187 -6.22 -14.88 -11.94
CA ARG A 187 -5.88 -13.45 -11.88
C ARG A 187 -4.54 -13.25 -11.22
N TYR A 188 -3.68 -12.51 -11.90
CA TYR A 188 -2.36 -12.07 -11.41
C TYR A 188 -2.40 -10.56 -11.23
N SER A 189 -2.36 -10.09 -9.98
CA SER A 189 -2.38 -8.66 -9.67
C SER A 189 -1.00 -8.09 -9.38
N HIS A 190 -0.87 -6.78 -9.45
CA HIS A 190 0.36 -6.05 -9.16
C HIS A 190 0.79 -6.10 -7.68
N ILE A 191 -0.07 -6.59 -6.78
CA ILE A 191 0.28 -6.74 -5.37
C ILE A 191 1.04 -8.04 -5.19
N LEU A 192 2.37 -7.91 -5.19
CA LEU A 192 3.31 -9.01 -5.13
C LEU A 192 3.74 -9.28 -3.68
N ASN A 193 3.93 -10.55 -3.35
CA ASN A 193 4.58 -10.92 -2.10
C ASN A 193 6.11 -10.84 -2.27
N PRO A 194 6.83 -9.96 -1.55
CA PRO A 194 8.26 -9.76 -1.71
C PRO A 194 9.10 -11.00 -1.42
N ARG A 195 8.58 -11.94 -0.62
CA ARG A 195 9.31 -13.17 -0.24
C ARG A 195 9.19 -14.28 -1.27
N THR A 196 8.04 -14.39 -1.92
CA THR A 196 7.78 -15.45 -2.90
C THR A 196 7.95 -14.98 -4.33
N GLY A 197 7.84 -13.66 -4.56
CA GLY A 197 7.84 -13.04 -5.88
C GLY A 197 6.51 -13.23 -6.64
N LEU A 198 5.50 -13.84 -6.01
CA LEU A 198 4.22 -14.16 -6.63
C LEU A 198 3.13 -13.13 -6.24
N PRO A 199 2.16 -12.86 -7.12
CA PRO A 199 0.96 -12.10 -6.78
C PRO A 199 0.18 -12.77 -5.63
N VAL A 200 -0.31 -11.94 -4.70
CA VAL A 200 -1.13 -12.43 -3.59
C VAL A 200 -2.48 -12.91 -4.11
N GLN A 201 -2.91 -14.07 -3.66
CA GLN A 201 -4.18 -14.70 -4.03
C GLN A 201 -5.17 -14.69 -2.86
N GLY A 202 -6.47 -14.83 -3.16
CA GLY A 202 -7.53 -15.00 -2.16
C GLY A 202 -8.03 -13.69 -1.51
N ILE A 203 -7.37 -12.55 -1.70
CA ILE A 203 -7.79 -11.24 -1.20
C ILE A 203 -8.13 -10.34 -2.39
N ALA A 204 -9.32 -9.75 -2.37
CA ALA A 204 -9.77 -8.78 -3.37
C ALA A 204 -9.37 -7.35 -2.98
N ALA A 205 -9.55 -6.98 -1.70
CA ALA A 205 -9.20 -5.66 -1.18
C ALA A 205 -8.81 -5.72 0.29
N CYS A 206 -7.95 -4.79 0.70
CA CYS A 206 -7.64 -4.50 2.09
C CYS A 206 -7.75 -2.99 2.32
N THR A 207 -8.62 -2.58 3.22
CA THR A 207 -8.81 -1.18 3.62
C THR A 207 -8.30 -0.98 5.03
N VAL A 208 -7.47 0.03 5.23
CA VAL A 208 -6.89 0.37 6.54
C VAL A 208 -7.22 1.81 6.90
N ILE A 209 -7.58 2.03 8.16
CA ILE A 209 -7.72 3.36 8.77
C ILE A 209 -6.50 3.63 9.64
N ALA A 210 -5.88 4.81 9.50
CA ALA A 210 -4.72 5.23 10.27
C ALA A 210 -4.78 6.73 10.58
N PRO A 211 -3.93 7.25 11.49
CA PRO A 211 -3.86 8.68 11.78
C PRO A 211 -3.39 9.52 10.58
N THR A 212 -2.51 8.96 9.73
CA THR A 212 -1.95 9.62 8.55
C THR A 212 -2.18 8.79 7.29
N CYS A 213 -2.25 9.45 6.14
CA CYS A 213 -2.51 8.78 4.87
C CYS A 213 -1.29 7.98 4.37
N ILE A 214 -0.08 8.44 4.67
CA ILE A 214 1.14 7.68 4.38
C ILE A 214 1.16 6.33 5.11
N GLU A 215 0.64 6.28 6.36
CA GLU A 215 0.52 5.03 7.11
C GLU A 215 -0.60 4.15 6.56
N SER A 216 -1.80 4.71 6.28
CA SER A 216 -2.91 3.91 5.77
C SER A 216 -2.60 3.30 4.40
N ASP A 217 -1.94 4.04 3.47
CA ASP A 217 -1.54 3.58 2.13
C ASP A 217 -0.57 2.40 2.24
N ALA A 218 0.53 2.56 2.98
CA ALA A 218 1.52 1.50 3.15
C ALA A 218 0.98 0.29 3.93
N MET A 219 0.20 0.53 4.99
CA MET A 219 -0.37 -0.55 5.79
C MET A 219 -1.47 -1.32 5.06
N ALA A 220 -2.25 -0.69 4.17
CA ALA A 220 -3.21 -1.41 3.33
C ALA A 220 -2.50 -2.44 2.43
N THR A 221 -1.38 -2.07 1.81
CA THR A 221 -0.55 -2.98 1.02
C THR A 221 0.14 -4.03 1.91
N ALA A 222 0.70 -3.61 3.05
CA ALA A 222 1.34 -4.53 4.01
C ALA A 222 0.39 -5.63 4.49
N CYS A 223 -0.80 -5.25 4.95
CA CYS A 223 -1.81 -6.18 5.44
C CYS A 223 -2.32 -7.10 4.34
N PHE A 224 -2.49 -6.58 3.11
CA PHE A 224 -2.87 -7.38 1.95
C PHE A 224 -1.87 -8.52 1.71
N VAL A 225 -0.57 -8.24 1.81
CA VAL A 225 0.51 -9.24 1.63
C VAL A 225 0.68 -10.14 2.86
N TYR A 226 0.56 -9.58 4.06
CA TYR A 226 0.77 -10.31 5.32
C TYR A 226 -0.32 -11.36 5.57
N GLY A 227 -1.50 -11.13 5.00
CA GLY A 227 -2.67 -11.99 5.11
C GLY A 227 -3.58 -11.64 6.30
N VAL A 228 -4.82 -12.12 6.24
CA VAL A 228 -5.91 -11.70 7.12
C VAL A 228 -5.60 -11.96 8.60
N GLU A 229 -5.39 -13.23 8.98
CA GLU A 229 -5.22 -13.64 10.38
C GLU A 229 -4.03 -12.95 11.05
N LYS A 230 -2.88 -12.96 10.37
CA LYS A 230 -1.65 -12.35 10.89
C LYS A 230 -1.79 -10.83 11.04
N SER A 231 -2.43 -10.18 10.07
CA SER A 231 -2.66 -8.72 10.12
C SER A 231 -3.58 -8.33 11.25
N LEU A 232 -4.70 -9.04 11.44
CA LEU A 232 -5.64 -8.77 12.51
C LEU A 232 -5.03 -9.03 13.89
N ALA A 233 -4.24 -10.09 14.03
CA ALA A 233 -3.55 -10.40 15.28
C ALA A 233 -2.50 -9.35 15.65
N LYS A 234 -1.66 -8.93 14.69
CA LYS A 234 -0.52 -8.03 14.95
C LYS A 234 -0.92 -6.55 14.95
N PHE A 235 -1.77 -6.14 14.03
CA PHE A 235 -2.05 -4.72 13.75
C PHE A 235 -3.49 -4.30 14.06
N GLY A 236 -4.42 -5.24 14.23
CA GLY A 236 -5.85 -4.93 14.34
C GLY A 236 -6.23 -4.05 15.54
N ALA A 237 -5.42 -4.02 16.62
CA ALA A 237 -5.64 -3.11 17.74
C ALA A 237 -5.22 -1.66 17.42
N ARG A 238 -4.19 -1.48 16.57
CA ARG A 238 -3.65 -0.16 16.16
C ARG A 238 -4.35 0.39 14.93
N PHE A 239 -4.66 -0.49 13.97
CA PHE A 239 -5.23 -0.10 12.69
C PHE A 239 -6.55 -0.84 12.43
N PRO A 240 -7.70 -0.16 12.52
CA PRO A 240 -8.95 -0.73 12.02
C PRO A 240 -8.80 -1.18 10.57
N THR A 241 -9.01 -2.46 10.30
CA THR A 241 -8.75 -3.07 9.00
C THR A 241 -9.94 -3.87 8.51
N GLN A 242 -10.31 -3.69 7.24
CA GLN A 242 -11.32 -4.48 6.55
C GLN A 242 -10.70 -5.22 5.38
N PHE A 243 -10.89 -6.53 5.31
CA PHE A 243 -10.56 -7.35 4.15
C PHE A 243 -11.82 -7.69 3.36
N THR A 244 -11.70 -7.69 2.05
CA THR A 244 -12.64 -8.30 1.13
C THR A 244 -11.93 -9.49 0.49
N LEU A 245 -12.46 -10.69 0.69
CA LEU A 245 -11.85 -11.92 0.18
C LEU A 245 -12.47 -12.31 -1.16
N MET A 246 -11.67 -12.96 -2.00
CA MET A 246 -12.17 -13.64 -3.19
C MET A 246 -12.38 -15.10 -2.85
N PRO A 247 -13.50 -15.71 -3.26
CA PRO A 247 -13.71 -17.14 -3.07
C PRO A 247 -12.74 -17.95 -3.92
N THR A 248 -12.28 -19.06 -3.38
CA THR A 248 -11.38 -20.00 -4.08
C THR A 248 -12.12 -20.88 -5.10
N ASN A 249 -13.46 -20.87 -5.14
CA ASN A 249 -14.28 -21.83 -5.88
C ASN A 249 -15.21 -21.18 -6.92
N GLY A 250 -14.88 -20.01 -7.46
CA GLY A 250 -15.69 -19.38 -8.52
C GLY A 250 -17.04 -18.79 -8.07
N ALA A 251 -17.50 -19.02 -6.85
CA ALA A 251 -18.66 -18.38 -6.27
C ALA A 251 -18.24 -17.06 -5.63
N GLN A 252 -18.84 -15.94 -6.03
CA GLN A 252 -18.56 -14.59 -5.52
C GLN A 252 -19.11 -14.41 -4.10
N GLU A 253 -18.48 -15.01 -3.09
CA GLU A 253 -18.75 -14.67 -1.70
C GLU A 253 -17.70 -13.67 -1.22
N VAL A 254 -18.11 -12.44 -1.04
CA VAL A 254 -17.28 -11.40 -0.47
C VAL A 254 -17.40 -11.45 1.05
N TRP A 255 -16.32 -11.82 1.70
CA TRP A 255 -16.21 -11.84 3.16
C TRP A 255 -15.53 -10.56 3.63
N SER A 256 -16.16 -9.84 4.57
CA SER A 256 -15.53 -8.72 5.25
C SER A 256 -15.21 -9.12 6.67
N ILE A 257 -13.93 -9.19 7.00
CA ILE A 257 -13.46 -9.38 8.37
C ILE A 257 -13.05 -8.01 8.89
N ARG A 258 -13.60 -7.61 10.04
CA ARG A 258 -13.41 -6.29 10.65
C ARG A 258 -12.85 -6.44 12.04
N LYS A 259 -11.91 -5.60 12.42
CA LYS A 259 -11.51 -5.41 13.80
C LYS A 259 -11.35 -3.91 14.05
N GLY A 260 -12.01 -3.42 15.10
CA GLY A 260 -12.01 -2.01 15.52
C GLY A 260 -13.35 -1.30 15.35
N ASP A 261 -13.61 -0.28 16.19
CA ASP A 261 -14.88 0.46 16.28
C ASP A 261 -15.18 1.40 15.11
N SER A 262 -14.21 1.61 14.21
CA SER A 262 -14.34 2.57 13.09
C SER A 262 -15.12 2.01 11.89
N PHE A 263 -15.36 0.70 11.81
CA PHE A 263 -16.19 0.10 10.77
C PHE A 263 -17.59 -0.20 11.32
N PRO A 264 -18.68 0.27 10.67
CA PRO A 264 -20.03 0.03 11.16
C PRO A 264 -20.37 -1.46 11.19
N ALA A 265 -21.02 -1.90 12.25
CA ALA A 265 -21.58 -3.25 12.34
C ALA A 265 -22.66 -3.43 11.27
N GLY A 266 -22.45 -4.28 10.30
CA GLY A 266 -23.41 -4.54 9.22
C GLY A 266 -22.81 -5.37 8.10
N GLY A 267 -22.68 -6.65 8.32
CA GLY A 267 -22.24 -7.68 7.37
C GLY A 267 -21.85 -8.90 8.16
N SER A 268 -22.45 -10.04 7.85
CA SER A 268 -22.33 -11.31 8.57
C SER A 268 -20.92 -11.56 9.12
N ASN A 269 -20.84 -11.54 10.45
CA ASN A 269 -19.71 -12.09 11.19
C ASN A 269 -19.60 -13.55 10.84
N CYS A 270 -18.56 -13.95 10.17
CA CYS A 270 -18.13 -15.33 10.18
C CYS A 270 -16.71 -15.37 10.72
N VAL A 271 -16.61 -15.38 12.05
CA VAL A 271 -15.48 -15.99 12.73
C VAL A 271 -15.83 -17.47 12.67
N ARG A 272 -15.12 -18.26 11.90
CA ARG A 272 -15.06 -19.70 12.14
C ARG A 272 -13.96 -19.92 13.15
N ASP A 273 -14.36 -20.50 14.27
CA ASP A 273 -13.48 -21.05 15.30
C ASP A 273 -12.50 -22.07 14.71
#